data_d391e874969e2bf2183dad1667e3cbf9
#
_entry.id   d391e874969e2bf2183dad1667e3cbf9
#
_cell.length_a   1.000
_cell.length_b   1.000
_cell.length_c   1.000
_cell.angle_alpha   90.00
_cell.angle_beta   90.00
_cell.angle_gamma   90.00
#
_symmetry.space_group_name_H-M   'P 1'
#
loop_
_entity.id
_entity.type
_entity.pdbx_description
1 polymer ?
#
loop_
_entity_poly.entity_id
_entity_poly.type
_entity_poly.pdbx_seq_one_letter_code
_entity_poly.pdbx_strand_id
1 'polypeptide(L)'
;MNILFYLIPKANICFLYNDFTSRQDLEVLSSNRFSVVPIISRNGDYLGSISEGDILYAIKNTPNFEMKIAEKMKISEIKRVRSYQSINVNAQINDLILLSLDQNFVPVVDDREKFIGIVTRKDIIKSFLKKNEEE
;
A
#
# COMPACT_ATOMS: atom_id res chain seq x y z
N MET A 1 3.75 -19.81 -13.65
CA MET A 1 3.91 -19.15 -12.36
C MET A 1 2.86 -18.06 -12.23
N ASN A 2 2.14 -17.99 -11.14
CA ASN A 2 1.09 -17.00 -10.97
C ASN A 2 1.42 -16.03 -9.83
N ILE A 3 0.59 -15.01 -9.68
CA ILE A 3 0.82 -13.91 -8.72
C ILE A 3 0.86 -14.42 -7.27
N LEU A 4 0.07 -15.46 -6.94
CA LEU A 4 0.07 -16.06 -5.60
C LEU A 4 1.44 -16.55 -5.15
N PHE A 5 2.31 -16.90 -6.09
CA PHE A 5 3.67 -17.33 -5.77
C PHE A 5 4.46 -16.24 -5.05
N TYR A 6 4.18 -14.97 -5.36
CA TYR A 6 4.88 -13.82 -4.78
C TYR A 6 4.13 -13.16 -3.63
N LEU A 7 2.91 -13.61 -3.35
CA LEU A 7 2.02 -12.90 -2.43
C LEU A 7 2.53 -12.95 -0.99
N ILE A 8 2.62 -11.77 -0.37
CA ILE A 8 2.71 -11.64 1.07
C ILE A 8 1.28 -11.44 1.57
N PRO A 9 0.74 -12.40 2.33
CA PRO A 9 -0.66 -12.33 2.76
C PRO A 9 -0.97 -11.12 3.64
N LYS A 10 -2.19 -10.64 3.57
CA LYS A 10 -2.71 -9.53 4.38
C LYS A 10 -2.35 -9.65 5.87
N ALA A 11 -2.42 -10.85 6.42
CA ALA A 11 -2.12 -11.08 7.84
C ALA A 11 -0.68 -10.76 8.22
N ASN A 12 0.25 -10.73 7.26
CA ASN A 12 1.68 -10.53 7.49
C ASN A 12 2.17 -9.14 7.12
N ILE A 13 1.26 -8.23 6.80
CA ILE A 13 1.64 -6.87 6.39
C ILE A 13 0.90 -5.82 7.21
N CYS A 14 1.43 -4.61 7.18
CA CYS A 14 0.80 -3.45 7.78
C CYS A 14 -0.17 -2.80 6.79
N PHE A 15 -1.37 -2.49 7.24
CA PHE A 15 -2.36 -1.74 6.46
C PHE A 15 -3.20 -0.88 7.40
N LEU A 16 -3.95 0.05 6.83
CA LEU A 16 -4.81 0.96 7.59
C LEU A 16 -6.26 0.84 7.13
N TYR A 17 -7.18 1.06 8.07
CA TYR A 17 -8.57 1.26 7.71
C TYR A 17 -8.81 2.72 7.34
N ASN A 18 -9.71 2.98 6.40
CA ASN A 18 -9.99 4.33 5.90
C ASN A 18 -10.61 5.26 6.94
N ASP A 19 -11.14 4.70 8.04
CA ASP A 19 -11.69 5.49 9.15
C ASP A 19 -10.65 5.88 10.21
N PHE A 20 -9.38 5.46 10.03
CA PHE A 20 -8.30 5.86 10.92
C PHE A 20 -8.05 7.39 10.79
N THR A 21 -7.60 7.99 11.89
CA THR A 21 -7.18 9.39 11.90
C THR A 21 -5.76 9.54 11.38
N SER A 22 -5.38 10.76 11.01
CA SER A 22 -4.00 11.07 10.60
C SER A 22 -3.00 10.74 11.71
N ARG A 23 -3.39 10.93 12.97
CA ARG A 23 -2.54 10.59 14.10
C ARG A 23 -2.29 9.09 14.18
N GLN A 24 -3.35 8.27 14.01
CA GLN A 24 -3.23 6.81 14.01
C GLN A 24 -2.33 6.33 12.86
N ASP A 25 -2.47 6.95 11.69
CA ASP A 25 -1.63 6.65 10.54
C ASP A 25 -0.16 6.95 10.81
N LEU A 26 0.14 8.13 11.37
CA LEU A 26 1.50 8.50 11.74
C LEU A 26 2.12 7.52 12.73
N GLU A 27 1.33 7.06 13.71
CA GLU A 27 1.79 6.07 14.68
C GLU A 27 2.12 4.74 14.00
N VAL A 28 1.29 4.29 13.07
CA VAL A 28 1.51 3.04 12.34
C VAL A 28 2.75 3.14 11.45
N LEU A 29 2.89 4.21 10.66
CA LEU A 29 4.06 4.41 9.81
C LEU A 29 5.34 4.48 10.63
N SER A 30 5.33 5.22 11.72
CA SER A 30 6.48 5.36 12.61
C SER A 30 6.89 4.04 13.25
N SER A 31 5.91 3.27 13.76
CA SER A 31 6.16 2.00 14.44
C SER A 31 6.69 0.92 13.51
N ASN A 32 6.27 0.93 12.25
CA ASN A 32 6.59 -0.13 11.29
C ASN A 32 7.66 0.27 10.28
N ARG A 33 8.12 1.52 10.32
CA ARG A 33 9.16 2.06 9.42
C ARG A 33 8.84 1.91 7.93
N PHE A 34 7.55 1.94 7.60
CA PHE A 34 7.12 1.93 6.20
C PHE A 34 6.90 3.35 5.70
N SER A 35 7.27 3.59 4.45
CA SER A 35 7.04 4.88 3.80
C SER A 35 5.68 4.97 3.12
N VAL A 36 5.08 3.83 2.77
CA VAL A 36 3.77 3.73 2.11
C VAL A 36 3.03 2.51 2.65
N VAL A 37 1.76 2.65 2.96
CA VAL A 37 0.92 1.52 3.41
C VAL A 37 -0.42 1.51 2.68
N PRO A 38 -1.00 0.31 2.44
CA PRO A 38 -2.34 0.19 1.85
C PRO A 38 -3.42 0.68 2.81
N ILE A 39 -4.49 1.22 2.21
CA ILE A 39 -5.71 1.62 2.92
C ILE A 39 -6.84 0.73 2.45
N ILE A 40 -7.57 0.14 3.38
CA ILE A 40 -8.71 -0.72 3.07
C ILE A 40 -9.97 -0.25 3.80
N SER A 41 -11.13 -0.61 3.25
CA SER A 41 -12.40 -0.38 3.94
C SER A 41 -12.63 -1.46 5.02
N ARG A 42 -13.57 -1.22 5.91
CA ARG A 42 -13.98 -2.23 6.90
C ARG A 42 -14.54 -3.49 6.25
N ASN A 43 -15.01 -3.38 4.99
CA ASN A 43 -15.46 -4.52 4.19
C ASN A 43 -14.33 -5.25 3.47
N GLY A 44 -13.11 -4.75 3.58
CA GLY A 44 -11.93 -5.38 2.96
C GLY A 44 -11.58 -4.89 1.56
N ASP A 45 -12.27 -3.89 1.03
CA ASP A 45 -11.98 -3.34 -0.28
C ASP A 45 -10.69 -2.52 -0.27
N TYR A 46 -9.86 -2.68 -1.29
CA TYR A 46 -8.66 -1.84 -1.44
C TYR A 46 -9.08 -0.46 -1.93
N LEU A 47 -8.69 0.59 -1.18
CA LEU A 47 -9.07 1.97 -1.46
C LEU A 47 -7.91 2.84 -1.95
N GLY A 48 -6.71 2.34 -1.92
CA GLY A 48 -5.51 3.08 -2.27
C GLY A 48 -4.42 2.88 -1.25
N SER A 49 -3.38 3.71 -1.34
CA SER A 49 -2.25 3.65 -0.41
C SER A 49 -1.87 5.06 0.01
N ILE A 50 -1.34 5.22 1.22
CA ILE A 50 -0.93 6.51 1.74
C ILE A 50 0.54 6.48 2.12
N SER A 51 1.25 7.58 1.80
CA SER A 51 2.67 7.72 2.08
C SER A 51 2.92 8.77 3.16
N GLU A 52 4.13 8.74 3.73
CA GLU A 52 4.60 9.80 4.62
C GLU A 52 4.54 11.16 3.93
N GLY A 53 4.85 11.21 2.63
CA GLY A 53 4.78 12.43 1.84
C GLY A 53 3.38 13.00 1.73
N ASP A 54 2.37 12.16 1.64
CA ASP A 54 0.97 12.59 1.61
C ASP A 54 0.59 13.31 2.91
N ILE A 55 1.01 12.75 4.04
CA ILE A 55 0.75 13.35 5.35
C ILE A 55 1.50 14.65 5.51
N LEU A 56 2.76 14.68 5.12
CA LEU A 56 3.57 15.90 5.17
C LEU A 56 2.94 17.02 4.33
N TYR A 57 2.46 16.68 3.14
CA TYR A 57 1.76 17.63 2.27
C TYR A 57 0.49 18.15 2.94
N ALA A 58 -0.29 17.28 3.58
CA ALA A 58 -1.51 17.67 4.30
C ALA A 58 -1.16 18.64 5.45
N ILE A 59 -0.10 18.38 6.19
CA ILE A 59 0.37 19.24 7.27
C ILE A 59 0.73 20.63 6.73
N LYS A 60 1.49 20.68 5.65
CA LYS A 60 1.92 21.93 5.02
C LYS A 60 0.75 22.79 4.54
N ASN A 61 -0.34 22.15 4.11
CA ASN A 61 -1.49 22.83 3.54
C ASN A 61 -2.63 23.06 4.54
N THR A 62 -2.44 22.70 5.80
CA THR A 62 -3.41 22.94 6.86
C THR A 62 -2.91 24.09 7.74
N PRO A 63 -3.55 25.28 7.66
CA PRO A 63 -3.13 26.43 8.50
C PRO A 63 -3.22 26.09 9.99
N ASN A 64 -2.20 26.49 10.74
CA ASN A 64 -2.15 26.28 12.19
C ASN A 64 -2.31 24.82 12.59
N PHE A 65 -1.68 23.91 11.84
CA PHE A 65 -1.76 22.47 12.12
C PHE A 65 -1.22 22.16 13.52
N GLU A 66 -2.03 21.45 14.30
CA GLU A 66 -1.68 20.93 15.61
C GLU A 66 -2.06 19.45 15.68
N MET A 67 -1.50 18.71 16.63
CA MET A 67 -1.80 17.29 16.81
C MET A 67 -3.28 17.04 17.08
N LYS A 68 -3.99 18.01 17.68
CA LYS A 68 -5.45 17.93 17.86
C LYS A 68 -6.22 17.87 16.53
N ILE A 69 -5.70 18.54 15.49
CA ILE A 69 -6.29 18.50 14.15
C ILE A 69 -6.09 17.12 13.56
N ALA A 70 -4.89 16.54 13.74
CA ALA A 70 -4.59 15.18 13.26
C ALA A 70 -5.50 14.13 13.91
N GLU A 71 -5.91 14.32 15.16
CA GLU A 71 -6.82 13.42 15.86
C GLU A 71 -8.22 13.40 15.22
N LYS A 72 -8.63 14.49 14.58
CA LYS A 72 -9.95 14.63 13.96
C LYS A 72 -9.94 14.40 12.45
N MET A 73 -8.78 14.55 11.81
CA MET A 73 -8.66 14.40 10.37
C MET A 73 -8.55 12.92 10.02
N LYS A 74 -9.52 12.41 9.25
CA LYS A 74 -9.47 11.02 8.76
C LYS A 74 -8.53 10.92 7.56
N ILE A 75 -7.84 9.79 7.43
CA ILE A 75 -6.94 9.58 6.31
C ILE A 75 -7.66 9.58 4.96
N SER A 76 -8.97 9.26 4.94
CA SER A 76 -9.79 9.37 3.73
C SER A 76 -9.90 10.81 3.22
N GLU A 77 -9.68 11.80 4.07
CA GLU A 77 -9.74 13.23 3.71
C GLU A 77 -8.40 13.75 3.17
N ILE A 78 -7.33 12.98 3.30
CA ILE A 78 -5.99 13.40 2.86
C ILE A 78 -5.83 13.14 1.36
N LYS A 79 -5.44 14.19 0.62
CA LYS A 79 -5.15 14.07 -0.80
C LYS A 79 -3.85 13.28 -0.99
N ARG A 80 -3.91 12.25 -1.82
CA ARG A 80 -2.76 11.42 -2.13
C ARG A 80 -2.07 11.90 -3.40
N VAL A 81 -0.74 12.03 -3.33
CA VAL A 81 0.06 12.51 -4.45
C VAL A 81 0.25 11.43 -5.51
N ARG A 82 0.36 10.16 -5.07
CA ARG A 82 0.48 9.02 -5.97
C ARG A 82 -0.65 8.05 -5.73
N SER A 83 -1.17 7.48 -6.83
CA SER A 83 -2.16 6.42 -6.76
C SER A 83 -1.46 5.08 -7.03
N TYR A 84 -1.49 4.17 -6.04
CA TYR A 84 -1.03 2.80 -6.23
C TYR A 84 -2.18 1.98 -6.78
N GLN A 85 -1.93 1.38 -7.94
CA GLN A 85 -2.91 0.52 -8.59
C GLN A 85 -2.81 -0.90 -8.07
N SER A 86 -3.96 -1.52 -7.85
CA SER A 86 -4.04 -2.93 -7.47
C SER A 86 -4.07 -3.81 -8.72
N ILE A 87 -3.81 -5.11 -8.49
CA ILE A 87 -3.90 -6.12 -9.53
C ILE A 87 -4.77 -7.27 -9.04
N ASN A 88 -5.54 -7.87 -9.95
CA ASN A 88 -6.29 -9.07 -9.63
C ASN A 88 -5.33 -10.26 -9.51
N VAL A 89 -5.60 -11.15 -8.56
CA VAL A 89 -4.74 -12.32 -8.29
C VAL A 89 -4.62 -13.24 -9.50
N ASN A 90 -5.59 -13.21 -10.42
CA ASN A 90 -5.60 -14.03 -11.64
C ASN A 90 -5.01 -13.32 -12.86
N ALA A 91 -4.48 -12.10 -12.70
CA ALA A 91 -3.85 -11.38 -13.80
C ALA A 91 -2.53 -12.03 -14.23
N GLN A 92 -2.01 -11.58 -15.36
CA GLN A 92 -0.77 -12.08 -15.92
C GLN A 92 0.44 -11.54 -15.16
N ILE A 93 1.48 -12.34 -15.06
CA ILE A 93 2.75 -11.92 -14.41
C ILE A 93 3.32 -10.66 -15.07
N ASN A 94 3.21 -10.56 -16.40
CA ASN A 94 3.72 -9.38 -17.10
C ASN A 94 3.03 -8.09 -16.64
N ASP A 95 1.73 -8.14 -16.34
CA ASP A 95 1.00 -6.98 -15.82
C ASP A 95 1.50 -6.59 -14.44
N LEU A 96 1.82 -7.57 -13.60
CA LEU A 96 2.42 -7.34 -12.29
C LEU A 96 3.78 -6.65 -12.41
N ILE A 97 4.63 -7.13 -13.30
CA ILE A 97 5.96 -6.56 -13.54
C ILE A 97 5.85 -5.11 -14.00
N LEU A 98 4.92 -4.81 -14.92
CA LEU A 98 4.71 -3.45 -15.42
C LEU A 98 4.30 -2.49 -14.30
N LEU A 99 3.40 -2.89 -13.42
CA LEU A 99 3.02 -2.07 -12.26
C LEU A 99 4.20 -1.83 -11.32
N SER A 100 5.06 -2.83 -11.16
CA SER A 100 6.20 -2.74 -10.25
C SER A 100 7.29 -1.77 -10.74
N LEU A 101 7.24 -1.32 -11.99
CA LEU A 101 8.16 -0.29 -12.49
C LEU A 101 7.94 1.05 -11.77
N ASP A 102 6.69 1.37 -11.45
CA ASP A 102 6.32 2.65 -10.86
C ASP A 102 5.91 2.55 -9.39
N GLN A 103 5.72 1.34 -8.87
CA GLN A 103 5.29 1.07 -7.51
C GLN A 103 6.25 0.12 -6.82
N ASN A 104 6.70 0.44 -5.61
CA ASN A 104 7.60 -0.46 -4.88
C ASN A 104 6.88 -1.70 -4.32
N PHE A 105 5.55 -1.67 -4.28
CA PHE A 105 4.72 -2.86 -4.06
C PHE A 105 3.43 -2.74 -4.88
N VAL A 106 2.80 -3.87 -5.12
CA VAL A 106 1.53 -3.93 -5.85
C VAL A 106 0.49 -4.59 -4.95
N PRO A 107 -0.58 -3.85 -4.58
CA PRO A 107 -1.69 -4.44 -3.85
C PRO A 107 -2.41 -5.48 -4.70
N VAL A 108 -2.76 -6.61 -4.08
CA VAL A 108 -3.44 -7.72 -4.78
C VAL A 108 -4.85 -7.85 -4.23
N VAL A 109 -5.81 -7.98 -5.15
CA VAL A 109 -7.21 -8.18 -4.81
C VAL A 109 -7.71 -9.48 -5.43
N ASP A 110 -8.79 -10.04 -4.84
CA ASP A 110 -9.46 -11.22 -5.39
C ASP A 110 -10.55 -10.81 -6.40
N ASP A 111 -11.33 -11.78 -6.88
CA ASP A 111 -12.39 -11.53 -7.87
C ASP A 111 -13.53 -10.66 -7.34
N ARG A 112 -13.62 -10.47 -6.04
CA ARG A 112 -14.59 -9.59 -5.38
C ARG A 112 -14.02 -8.23 -5.02
N GLU A 113 -12.83 -7.89 -5.55
CA GLU A 113 -12.09 -6.65 -5.24
C GLU A 113 -11.64 -6.55 -3.78
N LYS A 114 -11.59 -7.68 -3.06
CA LYS A 114 -11.11 -7.70 -1.67
C LYS A 114 -9.59 -7.77 -1.62
N PHE A 115 -9.01 -6.94 -0.76
CA PHE A 115 -7.57 -6.90 -0.57
C PHE A 115 -7.09 -8.17 0.13
N ILE A 116 -6.18 -8.91 -0.50
CA ILE A 116 -5.65 -10.17 0.05
C ILE A 116 -4.18 -10.12 0.42
N GLY A 117 -3.45 -9.11 -0.01
CA GLY A 117 -2.04 -8.96 0.29
C GLY A 117 -1.32 -8.07 -0.69
N ILE A 118 0.00 -8.15 -0.69
CA ILE A 118 0.83 -7.36 -1.61
C ILE A 118 1.90 -8.25 -2.25
N VAL A 119 2.43 -7.78 -3.38
CA VAL A 119 3.66 -8.30 -3.97
C VAL A 119 4.67 -7.16 -3.98
N THR A 120 5.87 -7.38 -3.46
CA THR A 120 6.90 -6.35 -3.44
C THR A 120 7.77 -6.42 -4.69
N ARG A 121 8.21 -5.24 -5.17
CA ARG A 121 9.21 -5.14 -6.25
C ARG A 121 10.45 -5.95 -5.91
N LYS A 122 10.89 -5.87 -4.67
CA LYS A 122 12.06 -6.61 -4.19
C LYS A 122 11.95 -8.10 -4.42
N ASP A 123 10.80 -8.70 -4.11
CA ASP A 123 10.59 -10.14 -4.28
C ASP A 123 10.55 -10.54 -5.75
N ILE A 124 9.99 -9.69 -6.61
CA ILE A 124 9.99 -9.91 -8.06
C ILE A 124 11.44 -9.93 -8.57
N ILE A 125 12.23 -8.93 -8.20
CA ILE A 125 13.63 -8.82 -8.63
C ILE A 125 14.43 -10.01 -8.13
N LYS A 126 14.25 -10.41 -6.87
CA LYS A 126 14.95 -11.58 -6.30
C LYS A 126 14.64 -12.86 -7.06
N SER A 127 13.41 -13.05 -7.50
CA SER A 127 13.04 -14.25 -8.25
C SER A 127 13.77 -14.32 -9.60
N PHE A 128 13.96 -13.19 -10.27
CA PHE A 128 14.73 -13.17 -11.52
C PHE A 128 16.21 -13.41 -11.30
N LEU A 129 16.79 -12.84 -10.25
CA LEU A 129 18.20 -13.09 -9.92
C LEU A 129 18.45 -14.56 -9.59
N LYS A 130 17.58 -15.18 -8.80
CA LYS A 130 17.69 -16.60 -8.46
C LYS A 130 17.58 -17.49 -9.68
N LYS A 131 16.68 -17.16 -10.61
CA LYS A 131 16.51 -17.89 -11.86
C LYS A 131 17.77 -17.83 -12.72
N ASN A 132 18.44 -16.68 -12.77
CA ASN A 132 19.69 -16.52 -13.52
C ASN A 132 20.84 -17.30 -12.89
N GLU A 133 20.89 -17.45 -11.57
CA GLU A 133 21.90 -18.23 -10.88
C GLU A 133 21.75 -19.74 -11.16
N GLU A 134 20.55 -20.21 -11.44
CA GLU A 134 20.27 -21.62 -11.76
C GLU A 134 20.60 -21.97 -13.21
N GLU A 135 20.80 -20.98 -14.07
CA GLU A 135 21.21 -21.17 -15.47
C GLU A 135 22.73 -21.21 -15.61
#